data_a918025e6e8a32fa26ca7dfd5640e58d
#
_entry.id   a918025e6e8a32fa26ca7dfd5640e58d
#
_cell.length_a   1.000
_cell.length_b   1.000
_cell.length_c   1.000
_cell.angle_alpha   90.00
_cell.angle_beta   90.00
_cell.angle_gamma   90.00
#
_symmetry.space_group_name_H-M   'P 1'
#
loop_
_entity.id
_entity.type
_entity.pdbx_description
1 polymer ?
#
loop_
_entity_poly.entity_id
_entity_poly.type
_entity_poly.pdbx_seq_one_letter_code
_entity_poly.pdbx_strand_id
1 'polypeptide(L)'
;NSNSTFEYLDYELIKKNPKIICGYSDITSLTNIITEKTGLITFSGTNFKTIATDETDFSYKEALNRFVDGSLKFGPENEEYITIQDGTAKGELIGGNLSLIRGMVVGKYSIDFTDKILFLEELGLETDPAGISNHLYYMKQNGVFKKIKGLWIGNYEHESGITLEKIIMDVLDGEYKFPIIKSNNFGHIERKTVIPIGTKAEIDTEEDVKIRLIENCVQKGRFFLDSI
;
A
#
# COMPACT_ATOMS: atom_id res chain seq x y z
N ASN A 1 -0.03 13.16 -14.11
CA ASN A 1 -0.78 12.16 -13.34
C ASN A 1 -0.94 10.89 -14.18
N SER A 2 -0.47 9.74 -13.68
CA SER A 2 -0.44 8.46 -14.39
C SER A 2 -1.82 7.90 -14.74
N ASN A 3 -2.90 8.38 -14.11
CA ASN A 3 -4.28 8.00 -14.46
C ASN A 3 -4.62 8.22 -15.95
N SER A 4 -4.01 9.22 -16.57
CA SER A 4 -4.23 9.50 -18.00
C SER A 4 -3.68 8.41 -18.94
N THR A 5 -2.87 7.49 -18.43
CA THR A 5 -2.27 6.41 -19.21
C THR A 5 -3.09 5.12 -19.22
N PHE A 6 -4.10 4.97 -18.35
CA PHE A 6 -4.87 3.73 -18.19
C PHE A 6 -5.47 3.20 -19.48
N GLU A 7 -5.93 4.09 -20.37
CA GLU A 7 -6.54 3.70 -21.64
C GLU A 7 -5.55 3.19 -22.69
N TYR A 8 -4.26 3.48 -22.50
CA TYR A 8 -3.18 3.11 -23.41
C TYR A 8 -2.42 1.88 -22.97
N LEU A 9 -2.73 1.31 -21.79
CA LEU A 9 -2.08 0.10 -21.29
C LEU A 9 -2.70 -1.14 -21.96
N ASP A 10 -1.84 -1.99 -22.52
CA ASP A 10 -2.22 -3.33 -22.97
C ASP A 10 -2.14 -4.30 -21.79
N TYR A 11 -3.24 -4.43 -21.03
CA TYR A 11 -3.32 -5.30 -19.86
C TYR A 11 -3.11 -6.77 -20.19
N GLU A 12 -3.50 -7.23 -21.39
CA GLU A 12 -3.26 -8.61 -21.82
C GLU A 12 -1.78 -8.87 -22.09
N LEU A 13 -1.08 -7.92 -22.69
CA LEU A 13 0.37 -8.00 -22.88
C LEU A 13 1.09 -8.04 -21.53
N ILE A 14 0.71 -7.16 -20.60
CA ILE A 14 1.27 -7.10 -19.25
C ILE A 14 1.06 -8.43 -18.52
N LYS A 15 -0.14 -8.99 -18.57
CA LYS A 15 -0.48 -10.27 -17.94
C LYS A 15 0.33 -11.43 -18.49
N LYS A 16 0.55 -11.47 -19.81
CA LYS A 16 1.33 -12.51 -20.49
C LYS A 16 2.83 -12.41 -20.27
N ASN A 17 3.32 -11.21 -19.89
CA ASN A 17 4.75 -10.93 -19.70
C ASN A 17 4.99 -10.33 -18.31
N PRO A 18 4.76 -11.08 -17.22
CA PRO A 18 4.86 -10.54 -15.87
C PRO A 18 6.26 -9.99 -15.59
N LYS A 19 6.30 -8.80 -14.99
CA LYS A 19 7.51 -8.11 -14.54
C LYS A 19 7.25 -7.54 -13.15
N ILE A 20 8.33 -7.30 -12.40
CA ILE A 20 8.23 -6.54 -11.15
C ILE A 20 7.94 -5.08 -11.52
N ILE A 21 6.81 -4.58 -11.01
CA ILE A 21 6.37 -3.19 -11.15
C ILE A 21 6.30 -2.62 -9.74
N CYS A 22 7.17 -1.68 -9.43
CA CYS A 22 7.28 -1.08 -8.09
C CYS A 22 7.39 0.45 -8.20
N GLY A 23 6.72 1.13 -7.28
CA GLY A 23 6.78 2.58 -7.15
C GLY A 23 5.80 3.09 -6.11
N TYR A 24 5.81 4.40 -5.86
CA TYR A 24 4.94 5.09 -4.90
C TYR A 24 4.46 6.42 -5.47
N SER A 25 3.70 7.20 -4.69
CA SER A 25 3.16 8.50 -5.13
C SER A 25 2.27 8.32 -6.37
N ASP A 26 2.47 9.05 -7.46
CA ASP A 26 1.69 8.95 -8.69
C ASP A 26 1.62 7.53 -9.27
N ILE A 27 2.66 6.70 -9.04
CA ILE A 27 2.70 5.29 -9.49
C ILE A 27 1.67 4.42 -8.74
N THR A 28 1.14 4.87 -7.60
CA THR A 28 0.04 4.20 -6.90
C THR A 28 -1.12 3.84 -7.83
N SER A 29 -1.47 4.74 -8.73
CA SER A 29 -2.55 4.49 -9.70
C SER A 29 -2.24 3.34 -10.63
N LEU A 30 -1.00 3.28 -11.16
CA LEU A 30 -0.58 2.22 -12.08
C LEU A 30 -0.48 0.86 -11.39
N THR A 31 0.11 0.82 -10.20
CA THR A 31 0.26 -0.44 -9.47
C THR A 31 -1.10 -1.05 -9.13
N ASN A 32 -2.03 -0.26 -8.60
CA ASN A 32 -3.36 -0.77 -8.26
C ASN A 32 -4.18 -1.17 -9.48
N ILE A 33 -4.20 -0.37 -10.57
CA ILE A 33 -5.00 -0.72 -11.76
C ILE A 33 -4.44 -1.94 -12.50
N ILE A 34 -3.11 -2.10 -12.55
CA ILE A 34 -2.51 -3.28 -13.17
C ILE A 34 -2.88 -4.53 -12.37
N THR A 35 -2.77 -4.48 -11.03
CA THR A 35 -3.21 -5.61 -10.18
C THR A 35 -4.68 -5.92 -10.40
N GLU A 36 -5.57 -4.91 -10.37
CA GLU A 36 -7.00 -5.07 -10.57
C GLU A 36 -7.35 -5.71 -11.92
N LYS A 37 -6.69 -5.29 -13.01
CA LYS A 37 -7.01 -5.74 -14.37
C LYS A 37 -6.33 -7.05 -14.78
N THR A 38 -5.19 -7.39 -14.18
CA THR A 38 -4.38 -8.51 -14.64
C THR A 38 -4.25 -9.64 -13.63
N GLY A 39 -4.51 -9.35 -12.35
CA GLY A 39 -4.22 -10.27 -11.23
C GLY A 39 -2.73 -10.40 -10.91
N LEU A 40 -1.85 -9.61 -11.54
CA LEU A 40 -0.43 -9.57 -11.20
C LEU A 40 -0.23 -8.83 -9.88
N ILE A 41 0.65 -9.37 -9.04
CA ILE A 41 1.13 -8.66 -7.87
C ILE A 41 2.06 -7.53 -8.34
N THR A 42 1.74 -6.32 -7.92
CA THR A 42 2.58 -5.14 -8.08
C THR A 42 3.02 -4.64 -6.70
N PHE A 43 3.87 -3.62 -6.64
CA PHE A 43 4.48 -3.24 -5.38
C PHE A 43 4.41 -1.73 -5.16
N SER A 44 3.98 -1.33 -3.97
CA SER A 44 4.15 0.02 -3.46
C SER A 44 5.43 0.09 -2.64
N GLY A 45 6.36 0.98 -2.99
CA GLY A 45 7.62 1.04 -2.24
C GLY A 45 8.72 1.78 -2.98
N THR A 46 9.94 1.31 -2.79
CA THR A 46 11.15 1.97 -3.25
C THR A 46 11.26 2.07 -4.78
N ASN A 47 12.02 3.06 -5.23
CA ASN A 47 12.49 3.20 -6.60
C ASN A 47 14.03 3.38 -6.60
N PHE A 48 14.66 3.45 -7.76
CA PHE A 48 16.11 3.56 -7.86
C PHE A 48 16.67 4.80 -7.15
N LYS A 49 15.95 5.93 -7.18
CA LYS A 49 16.37 7.14 -6.45
C LYS A 49 16.38 6.87 -4.95
N THR A 50 15.31 6.29 -4.40
CA THR A 50 15.20 5.97 -2.98
C THR A 50 16.32 5.02 -2.54
N ILE A 51 16.61 3.97 -3.33
CA ILE A 51 17.71 3.04 -3.05
C ILE A 51 19.05 3.77 -3.05
N ALA A 52 19.26 4.68 -4.00
CA ALA A 52 20.54 5.40 -4.13
C ALA A 52 20.75 6.47 -3.05
N THR A 53 19.68 7.00 -2.44
CA THR A 53 19.75 8.05 -1.42
C THR A 53 19.61 7.55 0.02
N ASP A 54 19.17 6.30 0.20
CA ASP A 54 19.04 5.69 1.53
C ASP A 54 20.40 5.20 2.05
N GLU A 55 21.05 6.02 2.84
CA GLU A 55 22.36 5.73 3.44
C GLU A 55 22.36 4.54 4.42
N THR A 56 21.17 4.04 4.78
CA THR A 56 21.02 2.90 5.72
C THR A 56 20.91 1.55 5.05
N ASP A 57 20.87 1.51 3.71
CA ASP A 57 20.56 0.31 2.92
C ASP A 57 19.20 -0.33 3.22
N PHE A 58 18.34 0.30 4.01
CA PHE A 58 17.05 -0.26 4.41
C PHE A 58 16.17 -0.56 3.18
N SER A 59 15.97 0.45 2.33
CA SER A 59 15.12 0.32 1.14
C SER A 59 15.66 -0.72 0.14
N TYR A 60 16.98 -0.87 0.05
CA TYR A 60 17.61 -1.91 -0.76
C TYR A 60 17.37 -3.30 -0.18
N LYS A 61 17.56 -3.47 1.13
CA LYS A 61 17.30 -4.75 1.82
C LYS A 61 15.83 -5.15 1.73
N GLU A 62 14.90 -4.19 1.90
CA GLU A 62 13.47 -4.44 1.71
C GLU A 62 13.13 -4.88 0.29
N ALA A 63 13.76 -4.28 -0.73
CA ALA A 63 13.61 -4.70 -2.11
C ALA A 63 14.10 -6.14 -2.33
N LEU A 64 15.27 -6.50 -1.81
CA LEU A 64 15.79 -7.87 -1.90
C LEU A 64 14.89 -8.87 -1.15
N ASN A 65 14.55 -8.57 0.09
CA ASN A 65 13.66 -9.41 0.91
C ASN A 65 12.34 -9.69 0.21
N ARG A 66 11.79 -8.70 -0.50
CA ARG A 66 10.49 -8.81 -1.15
C ARG A 66 10.57 -9.43 -2.54
N PHE A 67 11.50 -9.00 -3.36
CA PHE A 67 11.56 -9.43 -4.77
C PHE A 67 12.34 -10.73 -4.97
N VAL A 68 13.28 -11.05 -4.09
CA VAL A 68 14.18 -12.21 -4.22
C VAL A 68 13.83 -13.30 -3.22
N ASP A 69 13.75 -12.94 -1.93
CA ASP A 69 13.59 -13.92 -0.85
C ASP A 69 12.12 -14.28 -0.59
N GLY A 70 11.18 -13.42 -0.97
CA GLY A 70 9.75 -13.60 -0.72
C GLY A 70 9.40 -13.53 0.77
N SER A 71 10.10 -12.67 1.53
CA SER A 71 9.87 -12.50 2.97
C SER A 71 8.41 -12.18 3.27
N LEU A 72 7.87 -12.79 4.34
CA LEU A 72 6.50 -12.54 4.81
C LEU A 72 6.41 -11.36 5.80
N LYS A 73 7.55 -10.87 6.31
CA LYS A 73 7.61 -9.75 7.26
C LYS A 73 7.80 -8.41 6.53
N PHE A 74 7.32 -7.34 7.12
CA PHE A 74 7.55 -5.97 6.67
C PHE A 74 8.54 -5.29 7.61
N GLY A 75 9.52 -4.60 7.04
CA GLY A 75 10.50 -3.84 7.80
C GLY A 75 11.44 -4.67 8.66
N PRO A 76 12.26 -4.02 9.48
CA PRO A 76 13.14 -4.65 10.45
C PRO A 76 12.34 -5.22 11.63
N GLU A 77 12.95 -6.15 12.38
CA GLU A 77 12.32 -6.78 13.56
C GLU A 77 11.91 -5.78 14.65
N ASN A 78 12.53 -4.60 14.68
CA ASN A 78 12.29 -3.54 15.67
C ASN A 78 11.38 -2.42 15.12
N GLU A 79 10.61 -2.66 14.06
CA GLU A 79 9.68 -1.68 13.54
C GLU A 79 8.58 -1.38 14.57
N GLU A 80 8.35 -0.09 14.81
CA GLU A 80 7.32 0.35 15.74
C GLU A 80 5.96 0.42 15.03
N TYR A 81 5.04 -0.41 15.51
CA TYR A 81 3.63 -0.38 15.09
C TYR A 81 2.76 0.19 16.20
N ILE A 82 1.89 1.13 15.83
CA ILE A 82 0.92 1.74 16.74
C ILE A 82 -0.45 1.17 16.45
N THR A 83 -1.12 0.63 17.46
CA THR A 83 -2.53 0.24 17.38
C THR A 83 -3.40 1.48 17.59
N ILE A 84 -4.24 1.80 16.59
CA ILE A 84 -5.23 2.89 16.65
C ILE A 84 -6.60 2.32 17.02
N GLN A 85 -6.96 1.17 16.45
CA GLN A 85 -8.18 0.43 16.79
C GLN A 85 -7.85 -1.08 16.79
N ASP A 86 -8.23 -1.75 17.88
CA ASP A 86 -7.95 -3.17 18.08
C ASP A 86 -8.72 -4.08 17.13
N GLY A 87 -8.16 -5.26 16.90
CA GLY A 87 -8.80 -6.34 16.17
C GLY A 87 -7.85 -7.15 15.30
N THR A 88 -8.44 -8.10 14.59
CA THR A 88 -7.75 -8.95 13.62
C THR A 88 -8.44 -8.89 12.27
N ALA A 89 -7.67 -8.95 11.20
CA ALA A 89 -8.21 -8.96 9.83
C ALA A 89 -7.29 -9.71 8.87
N LYS A 90 -7.90 -10.36 7.88
CA LYS A 90 -7.19 -10.97 6.75
C LYS A 90 -7.78 -10.44 5.44
N GLY A 91 -6.92 -10.08 4.50
CA GLY A 91 -7.33 -9.59 3.20
C GLY A 91 -6.15 -9.32 2.28
N GLU A 92 -6.42 -9.16 1.00
CA GLU A 92 -5.39 -8.69 0.08
C GLU A 92 -5.08 -7.21 0.31
N LEU A 93 -3.81 -6.86 0.18
CA LEU A 93 -3.33 -5.48 0.30
C LEU A 93 -3.69 -4.67 -0.94
N ILE A 94 -4.30 -3.52 -0.74
CA ILE A 94 -4.49 -2.48 -1.77
C ILE A 94 -4.20 -1.11 -1.16
N GLY A 95 -3.76 -0.15 -1.96
CA GLY A 95 -3.56 1.19 -1.43
C GLY A 95 -2.32 1.90 -1.96
N GLY A 96 -1.84 2.87 -1.18
CA GLY A 96 -0.74 3.77 -1.46
C GLY A 96 -1.10 5.21 -1.17
N ASN A 97 -0.79 6.12 -2.08
CA ASN A 97 -1.11 7.53 -1.93
C ASN A 97 -2.63 7.77 -1.95
N LEU A 98 -3.14 8.42 -0.89
CA LEU A 98 -4.57 8.62 -0.66
C LEU A 98 -5.26 9.38 -1.80
N SER A 99 -4.64 10.45 -2.29
CA SER A 99 -5.19 11.27 -3.39
C SER A 99 -5.39 10.45 -4.66
N LEU A 100 -4.48 9.52 -4.95
CA LEU A 100 -4.53 8.63 -6.13
C LEU A 100 -5.57 7.51 -5.92
N ILE A 101 -5.59 6.88 -4.76
CA ILE A 101 -6.60 5.85 -4.39
C ILE A 101 -8.01 6.44 -4.44
N ARG A 102 -8.20 7.66 -3.94
CA ARG A 102 -9.49 8.36 -4.02
C ARG A 102 -9.99 8.48 -5.47
N GLY A 103 -9.09 8.71 -6.43
CA GLY A 103 -9.41 8.75 -7.85
C GLY A 103 -9.88 7.42 -8.45
N MET A 104 -9.68 6.30 -7.74
CA MET A 104 -10.01 4.94 -8.19
C MET A 104 -11.21 4.32 -7.45
N VAL A 105 -11.98 5.13 -6.72
CA VAL A 105 -13.13 4.65 -5.94
C VAL A 105 -14.34 4.33 -6.83
N VAL A 106 -14.55 5.10 -7.88
CA VAL A 106 -15.67 4.96 -8.80
C VAL A 106 -15.25 5.13 -10.26
N GLY A 107 -16.08 4.66 -11.18
CA GLY A 107 -15.90 4.84 -12.62
C GLY A 107 -15.28 3.63 -13.32
N LYS A 108 -14.89 3.81 -14.58
CA LYS A 108 -14.36 2.76 -15.48
C LYS A 108 -13.12 2.05 -14.94
N TYR A 109 -12.32 2.77 -14.17
CA TYR A 109 -11.04 2.31 -13.60
C TYR A 109 -11.11 2.24 -12.08
N SER A 110 -12.29 2.00 -11.53
CA SER A 110 -12.42 1.71 -10.09
C SER A 110 -11.78 0.37 -9.74
N ILE A 111 -11.26 0.29 -8.51
CA ILE A 111 -10.73 -0.94 -7.92
C ILE A 111 -11.73 -1.51 -6.91
N ASP A 112 -11.68 -2.82 -6.67
CA ASP A 112 -12.54 -3.46 -5.68
C ASP A 112 -11.90 -3.42 -4.29
N PHE A 113 -12.61 -2.80 -3.35
CA PHE A 113 -12.20 -2.69 -1.94
C PHE A 113 -12.77 -3.81 -1.05
N THR A 114 -13.57 -4.72 -1.61
CA THR A 114 -14.27 -5.75 -0.84
C THR A 114 -13.29 -6.73 -0.20
N ASP A 115 -13.40 -6.89 1.13
CA ASP A 115 -12.58 -7.78 1.94
C ASP A 115 -11.05 -7.52 1.88
N LYS A 116 -10.66 -6.29 1.53
CA LYS A 116 -9.25 -5.89 1.43
C LYS A 116 -8.71 -5.26 2.72
N ILE A 117 -7.40 -5.28 2.88
CA ILE A 117 -6.67 -4.42 3.81
C ILE A 117 -6.18 -3.21 3.02
N LEU A 118 -6.71 -2.05 3.36
CA LEU A 118 -6.34 -0.79 2.73
C LEU A 118 -5.13 -0.20 3.44
N PHE A 119 -4.09 0.20 2.69
CA PHE A 119 -2.99 0.98 3.25
C PHE A 119 -2.95 2.37 2.61
N LEU A 120 -2.74 3.42 3.42
CA LEU A 120 -2.80 4.81 2.97
C LEU A 120 -1.64 5.63 3.53
N GLU A 121 -1.05 6.45 2.68
CA GLU A 121 -0.09 7.50 3.02
C GLU A 121 -0.41 8.76 2.21
N GLU A 122 0.17 9.91 2.56
CA GLU A 122 0.02 11.11 1.73
C GLU A 122 1.19 12.08 1.93
N LEU A 123 1.44 12.91 0.93
CA LEU A 123 2.43 13.98 0.98
C LEU A 123 1.81 15.27 1.50
N GLY A 124 2.14 15.65 2.73
CA GLY A 124 1.57 16.83 3.39
C GLY A 124 1.92 18.18 2.73
N LEU A 125 2.96 18.22 1.89
CA LEU A 125 3.28 19.40 1.08
C LEU A 125 2.29 19.61 -0.08
N GLU A 126 1.62 18.55 -0.54
CA GLU A 126 0.67 18.62 -1.67
C GLU A 126 -0.78 18.60 -1.21
N THR A 127 -1.07 17.98 -0.05
CA THR A 127 -2.43 17.83 0.45
C THR A 127 -2.51 18.21 1.93
N ASP A 128 -3.17 19.31 2.22
CA ASP A 128 -3.40 19.79 3.58
C ASP A 128 -4.46 18.94 4.32
N PRO A 129 -4.61 19.09 5.65
CA PRO A 129 -5.58 18.32 6.44
C PRO A 129 -7.04 18.41 5.94
N ALA A 130 -7.44 19.56 5.38
CA ALA A 130 -8.78 19.73 4.84
C ALA A 130 -8.96 18.93 3.53
N GLY A 131 -7.95 18.91 2.66
CA GLY A 131 -7.88 18.07 1.46
C GLY A 131 -7.93 16.59 1.82
N ILE A 132 -7.14 16.14 2.81
CA ILE A 132 -7.20 14.77 3.33
C ILE A 132 -8.62 14.42 3.80
N SER A 133 -9.23 15.27 4.62
CA SER A 133 -10.59 15.07 5.12
C SER A 133 -11.59 14.93 3.97
N ASN A 134 -11.50 15.80 2.94
CA ASN A 134 -12.36 15.72 1.76
C ASN A 134 -12.19 14.39 0.99
N HIS A 135 -10.97 13.90 0.82
CA HIS A 135 -10.71 12.62 0.17
C HIS A 135 -11.30 11.45 0.95
N LEU A 136 -11.13 11.45 2.27
CA LEU A 136 -11.68 10.41 3.14
C LEU A 136 -13.22 10.44 3.19
N TYR A 137 -13.85 11.60 3.25
CA TYR A 137 -15.32 11.72 3.16
C TYR A 137 -15.84 11.23 1.82
N TYR A 138 -15.14 11.52 0.70
CA TYR A 138 -15.50 10.96 -0.60
C TYR A 138 -15.47 9.43 -0.59
N MET A 139 -14.42 8.83 -0.02
CA MET A 139 -14.31 7.38 0.12
C MET A 139 -15.41 6.81 1.05
N LYS A 140 -15.70 7.49 2.17
CA LYS A 140 -16.78 7.11 3.11
C LYS A 140 -18.14 7.10 2.44
N GLN A 141 -18.49 8.16 1.71
CA GLN A 141 -19.76 8.30 1.00
C GLN A 141 -19.93 7.26 -0.12
N ASN A 142 -18.85 6.81 -0.73
CA ASN A 142 -18.85 5.74 -1.73
C ASN A 142 -18.69 4.33 -1.12
N GLY A 143 -18.77 4.21 0.20
CA GLY A 143 -18.86 2.94 0.92
C GLY A 143 -17.56 2.15 1.01
N VAL A 144 -16.39 2.78 0.78
CA VAL A 144 -15.08 2.10 0.86
C VAL A 144 -14.89 1.48 2.25
N PHE A 145 -15.11 2.24 3.32
CA PHE A 145 -14.92 1.78 4.70
C PHE A 145 -15.93 0.71 5.17
N LYS A 146 -17.02 0.49 4.42
CA LYS A 146 -17.93 -0.64 4.65
C LYS A 146 -17.45 -1.95 4.02
N LYS A 147 -16.52 -1.87 3.08
CA LYS A 147 -16.02 -3.00 2.29
C LYS A 147 -14.70 -3.54 2.83
N ILE A 148 -13.82 -2.68 3.32
CA ILE A 148 -12.48 -3.09 3.80
C ILE A 148 -12.57 -3.89 5.11
N LYS A 149 -11.55 -4.71 5.36
CA LYS A 149 -11.39 -5.51 6.59
C LYS A 149 -10.38 -4.93 7.57
N GLY A 150 -9.49 -4.06 7.12
CA GLY A 150 -8.46 -3.44 7.94
C GLY A 150 -7.88 -2.21 7.28
N LEU A 151 -7.26 -1.35 8.08
CA LEU A 151 -6.59 -0.15 7.61
C LEU A 151 -5.18 -0.05 8.19
N TRP A 152 -4.20 0.16 7.31
CA TRP A 152 -2.81 0.40 7.68
C TRP A 152 -2.41 1.82 7.25
N ILE A 153 -2.06 2.67 8.22
CA ILE A 153 -1.73 4.07 8.04
C ILE A 153 -0.21 4.21 7.95
N GLY A 154 0.26 4.85 6.92
CA GLY A 154 1.65 5.21 6.70
C GLY A 154 1.97 6.66 7.08
N ASN A 155 3.08 7.16 6.53
CA ASN A 155 3.57 8.50 6.81
C ASN A 155 2.65 9.60 6.22
N TYR A 156 2.49 10.65 6.98
CA TYR A 156 1.96 11.94 6.58
C TYR A 156 2.50 13.00 7.54
N GLU A 157 3.16 14.00 6.99
CA GLU A 157 3.70 15.12 7.75
C GLU A 157 3.23 16.43 7.14
N HIS A 158 2.61 17.27 7.94
CA HIS A 158 2.15 18.61 7.56
C HIS A 158 2.53 19.62 8.64
N GLU A 159 2.81 20.86 8.25
CA GLU A 159 3.25 21.94 9.15
C GLU A 159 2.27 22.26 10.29
N SER A 160 0.98 21.95 10.11
CA SER A 160 -0.03 22.11 11.17
C SER A 160 0.13 21.14 12.34
N GLY A 161 0.94 20.09 12.21
CA GLY A 161 1.08 19.01 13.19
C GLY A 161 -0.16 18.11 13.30
N ILE A 162 -1.17 18.29 12.45
CA ILE A 162 -2.35 17.39 12.39
C ILE A 162 -1.95 16.12 11.66
N THR A 163 -2.17 14.97 12.29
CA THR A 163 -1.72 13.67 11.80
C THR A 163 -2.81 12.98 10.96
N LEU A 164 -2.40 12.07 10.06
CA LEU A 164 -3.32 11.34 9.19
C LEU A 164 -4.30 10.47 10.00
N GLU A 165 -3.80 9.79 11.04
CA GLU A 165 -4.64 8.97 11.90
C GLU A 165 -5.72 9.78 12.61
N LYS A 166 -5.42 11.01 13.05
CA LYS A 166 -6.44 11.88 13.65
C LYS A 166 -7.53 12.23 12.65
N ILE A 167 -7.18 12.63 11.42
CA ILE A 167 -8.16 12.98 10.39
C ILE A 167 -9.00 11.75 10.02
N ILE A 168 -8.38 10.58 9.89
CA ILE A 168 -9.09 9.31 9.62
C ILE A 168 -10.09 9.02 10.72
N MET A 169 -9.68 9.09 11.99
CA MET A 169 -10.58 8.80 13.12
C MET A 169 -11.72 9.79 13.20
N ASP A 170 -11.48 11.08 12.95
CA ASP A 170 -12.53 12.11 12.90
C ASP A 170 -13.56 11.83 11.78
N VAL A 171 -13.10 11.36 10.61
CA VAL A 171 -13.99 11.01 9.48
C VAL A 171 -14.75 9.70 9.73
N LEU A 172 -14.10 8.69 10.32
CA LEU A 172 -14.72 7.39 10.61
C LEU A 172 -15.76 7.50 11.74
N ASP A 173 -15.57 8.40 12.69
CA ASP A 173 -16.51 8.74 13.77
C ASP A 173 -17.04 7.51 14.55
N GLY A 174 -16.18 6.52 14.77
CA GLY A 174 -16.50 5.29 15.49
C GLY A 174 -17.52 4.35 14.82
N GLU A 175 -17.91 4.62 13.56
CA GLU A 175 -18.90 3.82 12.83
C GLU A 175 -18.37 2.43 12.40
N TYR A 176 -17.05 2.25 12.32
CA TYR A 176 -16.41 1.06 11.73
C TYR A 176 -15.59 0.31 12.79
N LYS A 177 -15.55 -1.04 12.68
CA LYS A 177 -14.97 -1.92 13.71
C LYS A 177 -13.78 -2.76 13.20
N PHE A 178 -13.24 -2.47 12.03
CA PHE A 178 -12.06 -3.14 11.53
C PHE A 178 -10.79 -2.65 12.26
N PRO A 179 -9.73 -3.47 12.39
CA PRO A 179 -8.48 -3.04 13.00
C PRO A 179 -7.81 -1.91 12.21
N ILE A 180 -7.22 -0.97 12.93
CA ILE A 180 -6.46 0.15 12.38
C ILE A 180 -5.09 0.18 13.04
N ILE A 181 -4.04 0.08 12.24
CA ILE A 181 -2.66 0.17 12.67
C ILE A 181 -1.94 1.29 11.94
N LYS A 182 -0.85 1.77 12.55
CA LYS A 182 0.06 2.76 11.94
C LYS A 182 1.50 2.29 12.03
N SER A 183 2.29 2.56 11.00
CA SER A 183 3.74 2.53 11.04
C SER A 183 4.32 3.66 10.18
N ASN A 184 5.57 4.04 10.43
CA ASN A 184 6.24 5.10 9.68
C ASN A 184 7.29 4.55 8.70
N ASN A 185 7.05 3.36 8.13
CA ASN A 185 7.98 2.68 7.24
C ASN A 185 7.56 2.69 5.76
N PHE A 186 6.48 3.39 5.40
CA PHE A 186 6.09 3.63 4.01
C PHE A 186 5.46 5.01 3.83
N GLY A 187 5.49 5.51 2.60
CA GLY A 187 5.01 6.83 2.21
C GLY A 187 6.13 7.71 1.63
N HIS A 188 5.98 9.03 1.75
CA HIS A 188 6.96 10.01 1.26
C HIS A 188 8.11 10.23 2.25
N ILE A 189 8.84 9.16 2.53
CA ILE A 189 9.98 9.11 3.45
C ILE A 189 11.23 8.56 2.73
N GLU A 190 12.40 8.70 3.32
CA GLU A 190 13.65 8.20 2.74
C GLU A 190 13.70 6.67 2.75
N ARG A 191 13.41 6.06 3.90
CA ARG A 191 13.44 4.60 4.08
C ARG A 191 12.05 4.01 3.84
N LYS A 192 11.92 3.13 2.86
CA LYS A 192 10.61 2.58 2.47
C LYS A 192 10.60 1.06 2.50
N THR A 193 9.61 0.50 3.19
CA THR A 193 9.26 -0.90 2.99
C THR A 193 8.59 -1.12 1.63
N VAL A 194 8.60 -2.36 1.17
CA VAL A 194 7.98 -2.76 -0.11
C VAL A 194 6.72 -3.56 0.18
N ILE A 195 5.56 -2.99 -0.15
CA ILE A 195 4.23 -3.55 0.10
C ILE A 195 3.69 -4.17 -1.18
N PRO A 196 3.44 -5.51 -1.22
CA PRO A 196 2.92 -6.20 -2.40
C PRO A 196 1.39 -6.03 -2.50
N ILE A 197 0.93 -5.33 -3.53
CA ILE A 197 -0.49 -5.10 -3.83
C ILE A 197 -1.07 -6.38 -4.45
N GLY A 198 -2.22 -6.84 -3.94
CA GLY A 198 -2.89 -8.07 -4.38
C GLY A 198 -2.44 -9.32 -3.61
N THR A 199 -1.51 -9.19 -2.64
CA THR A 199 -1.06 -10.30 -1.79
C THR A 199 -1.83 -10.30 -0.48
N LYS A 200 -2.18 -11.48 0.04
CA LYS A 200 -2.88 -11.60 1.31
C LYS A 200 -1.97 -11.30 2.49
N ALA A 201 -2.50 -10.48 3.40
CA ALA A 201 -1.88 -10.13 4.66
C ALA A 201 -2.85 -10.36 5.82
N GLU A 202 -2.29 -10.39 7.01
CA GLU A 202 -3.00 -10.44 8.27
C GLU A 202 -2.58 -9.27 9.15
N ILE A 203 -3.56 -8.54 9.67
CA ILE A 203 -3.40 -7.61 10.81
C ILE A 203 -3.82 -8.36 12.05
N ASP A 204 -2.98 -8.31 13.10
CA ASP A 204 -3.29 -8.75 14.45
C ASP A 204 -2.69 -7.73 15.44
N THR A 205 -3.56 -7.00 16.13
CA THR A 205 -3.13 -5.91 17.02
C THR A 205 -2.59 -6.38 18.37
N GLU A 206 -2.75 -7.66 18.70
CA GLU A 206 -2.17 -8.26 19.91
C GLU A 206 -0.71 -8.69 19.71
N GLU A 207 -0.29 -8.92 18.46
CA GLU A 207 1.09 -9.29 18.12
C GLU A 207 2.03 -8.08 18.14
N ASP A 208 3.33 -8.29 18.40
CA ASP A 208 4.34 -7.23 18.33
C ASP A 208 4.49 -6.72 16.88
N VAL A 209 4.59 -7.63 15.92
CA VAL A 209 4.56 -7.34 14.49
C VAL A 209 3.11 -7.38 14.01
N LYS A 210 2.45 -6.24 14.01
CA LYS A 210 0.99 -6.13 13.83
C LYS A 210 0.49 -6.41 12.42
N ILE A 211 1.37 -6.55 11.43
CA ILE A 211 1.00 -6.91 10.06
C ILE A 211 2.07 -7.81 9.43
N ARG A 212 1.63 -8.86 8.76
CA ARG A 212 2.49 -9.79 8.01
C ARG A 212 1.78 -10.29 6.76
N LEU A 213 2.54 -10.70 5.76
CA LEU A 213 2.00 -11.48 4.64
C LEU A 213 1.69 -12.91 5.11
N ILE A 214 0.63 -13.49 4.59
CA ILE A 214 0.24 -14.89 4.84
C ILE A 214 0.38 -15.78 3.60
N GLU A 215 0.93 -15.22 2.52
CA GLU A 215 1.29 -15.95 1.30
C GLU A 215 2.49 -15.27 0.62
N ASN A 216 3.21 -16.03 -0.21
CA ASN A 216 4.35 -15.49 -0.96
C ASN A 216 3.88 -14.57 -2.09
N CYS A 217 4.51 -13.41 -2.22
CA CYS A 217 4.23 -12.44 -3.28
C CYS A 217 5.07 -12.63 -4.55
N VAL A 218 6.07 -13.51 -4.50
CA VAL A 218 6.94 -13.85 -5.65
C VAL A 218 7.10 -15.35 -5.73
N GLN A 219 7.20 -15.87 -6.95
CA GLN A 219 7.61 -17.25 -7.19
C GLN A 219 9.10 -17.29 -7.47
N LYS A 220 9.84 -18.15 -6.77
CA LYS A 220 11.25 -18.40 -7.12
C LYS A 220 11.31 -18.97 -8.53
N GLY A 221 11.89 -18.21 -9.47
CA GLY A 221 12.09 -18.67 -10.82
C GLY A 221 12.93 -19.95 -10.80
N ARG A 222 12.57 -20.96 -11.59
CA ARG A 222 13.50 -22.03 -11.94
C ARG A 222 14.56 -21.39 -12.83
N PHE A 223 15.71 -21.09 -12.26
CA PHE A 223 16.87 -20.81 -13.09
C PHE A 223 17.17 -22.09 -13.88
N PHE A 224 17.01 -22.04 -15.18
CA PHE A 224 17.55 -23.05 -16.09
C PHE A 224 19.09 -22.91 -16.10
N LEU A 225 19.74 -23.41 -15.05
CA LEU A 225 21.20 -23.61 -15.02
C LEU A 225 21.59 -25.05 -15.36
N ASP A 226 20.70 -25.83 -15.96
CA ASP A 226 20.97 -27.19 -16.41
C ASP A 226 21.12 -27.26 -17.92
N SER A 227 21.95 -26.42 -18.53
CA SER A 227 22.49 -26.68 -19.88
C SER A 227 23.59 -25.67 -20.24
N ILE A 228 24.77 -25.82 -19.65
CA ILE A 228 26.05 -25.47 -20.27
C ILE A 228 27.04 -26.62 -19.99
#